data_546274224e7a04216eb7f9f87ab854bd
#
_entry.id   546274224e7a04216eb7f9f87ab854bd
#
_cell.length_a   1.000
_cell.length_b   1.000
_cell.length_c   1.000
_cell.angle_alpha   90.00
_cell.angle_beta   90.00
_cell.angle_gamma   90.00
#
_symmetry.space_group_name_H-M   'P 1'
#
loop_
_entity.id
_entity.type
_entity.pdbx_description
1 polymer ?
#
loop_
_entity_poly.entity_id
_entity_poly.type
_entity_poly.pdbx_seq_one_letter_code
_entity_poly.pdbx_strand_id
1 'polypeptide(L)'
;MPHKRNPITCENISGLARVVRGNAQVALENVALWHERDISHSSAERVILPDTTTLIDYMLAKTTNLIAKLLVYPARMQKNLELTGGLIYSGQLLIDLAAAGMSREDAYRLVQSHAMESWREVDEPNARTYRQRIEADPDIAQLLGQEKVAAAFDVHRQLTNIDEVFARTLAEG
;
A
#
# COMPACT_ATOMS: atom_id res chain seq x y z
N MET A 1 -26.24 4.65 -13.25
CA MET A 1 -26.05 3.40 -13.98
C MET A 1 -26.15 2.24 -12.98
N PRO A 2 -27.00 1.22 -13.20
CA PRO A 2 -27.28 0.18 -12.18
C PRO A 2 -26.09 -0.68 -11.77
N HIS A 3 -25.05 -0.76 -12.61
CA HIS A 3 -23.84 -1.55 -12.38
C HIS A 3 -22.70 -0.75 -11.73
N LYS A 4 -22.86 0.57 -11.58
CA LYS A 4 -21.81 1.45 -11.00
C LYS A 4 -21.93 1.43 -9.48
N ARG A 5 -20.80 1.13 -8.83
CA ARG A 5 -20.66 1.17 -7.37
C ARG A 5 -19.66 2.28 -7.01
N ASN A 6 -20.17 3.38 -6.47
CA ASN A 6 -19.33 4.47 -5.99
C ASN A 6 -19.01 4.26 -4.51
N PRO A 7 -17.79 4.54 -4.05
CA PRO A 7 -17.41 4.51 -2.64
C PRO A 7 -17.89 5.78 -1.91
N ILE A 8 -19.21 6.07 -1.94
CA ILE A 8 -19.80 7.33 -1.47
C ILE A 8 -19.41 7.66 -0.04
N THR A 9 -19.38 6.65 0.86
CA THR A 9 -18.97 6.87 2.25
C THR A 9 -17.51 7.32 2.34
N CYS A 10 -16.59 6.69 1.58
CA CYS A 10 -15.19 7.08 1.55
C CYS A 10 -15.00 8.49 0.96
N GLU A 11 -15.72 8.81 -0.11
CA GLU A 11 -15.70 10.14 -0.75
C GLU A 11 -16.20 11.22 0.22
N ASN A 12 -17.28 10.95 0.94
CA ASN A 12 -17.84 11.83 1.96
C ASN A 12 -16.81 12.10 3.08
N ILE A 13 -16.24 11.06 3.69
CA ILE A 13 -15.22 11.18 4.73
C ILE A 13 -14.01 11.96 4.22
N SER A 14 -13.53 11.68 3.02
CA SER A 14 -12.41 12.40 2.41
C SER A 14 -12.70 13.87 2.16
N GLY A 15 -13.94 14.21 1.82
CA GLY A 15 -14.41 15.58 1.68
C GLY A 15 -14.42 16.31 3.03
N LEU A 16 -15.01 15.71 4.04
CA LEU A 16 -15.10 16.28 5.40
C LEU A 16 -13.73 16.44 6.06
N ALA A 17 -12.79 15.56 5.80
CA ALA A 17 -11.41 15.69 6.27
C ALA A 17 -10.71 16.98 5.79
N ARG A 18 -11.13 17.53 4.64
CA ARG A 18 -10.62 18.83 4.16
C ARG A 18 -11.13 19.97 5.02
N VAL A 19 -12.40 19.91 5.45
CA VAL A 19 -13.00 20.91 6.34
C VAL A 19 -12.28 20.90 7.71
N VAL A 20 -12.12 19.73 8.30
CA VAL A 20 -11.41 19.56 9.58
C VAL A 20 -9.98 20.09 9.50
N ARG A 21 -9.26 19.85 8.40
CA ARG A 21 -7.92 20.41 8.18
C ARG A 21 -7.92 21.93 8.05
N GLY A 22 -8.92 22.51 7.38
CA GLY A 22 -9.10 23.95 7.33
C GLY A 22 -9.33 24.56 8.70
N ASN A 23 -10.18 23.93 9.52
CA ASN A 23 -10.43 24.36 10.88
C ASN A 23 -9.19 24.24 11.79
N ALA A 24 -8.37 23.19 11.60
CA ALA A 24 -7.10 23.05 12.29
C ALA A 24 -6.11 24.19 11.95
N GLN A 25 -6.09 24.65 10.70
CA GLN A 25 -5.28 25.80 10.31
C GLN A 25 -5.71 27.07 11.04
N VAL A 26 -7.01 27.31 11.16
CA VAL A 26 -7.54 28.44 11.94
C VAL A 26 -7.14 28.34 13.41
N ALA A 27 -7.21 27.13 13.99
CA ALA A 27 -6.80 26.93 15.38
C ALA A 27 -5.30 27.19 15.59
N LEU A 28 -4.43 26.83 14.63
CA LEU A 28 -3.01 27.15 14.69
C LEU A 28 -2.73 28.66 14.60
N GLU A 29 -3.49 29.38 13.78
CA GLU A 29 -3.38 30.85 13.71
C GLU A 29 -3.82 31.54 14.98
N ASN A 30 -4.74 30.94 15.75
CA ASN A 30 -5.20 31.46 17.05
C ASN A 30 -4.15 31.35 18.18
N VAL A 31 -3.04 30.63 17.97
CA VAL A 31 -1.95 30.52 18.96
C VAL A 31 -1.22 31.84 19.11
N ALA A 32 -1.08 32.63 18.06
CA ALA A 32 -0.42 33.93 18.06
C ALA A 32 -1.39 35.01 18.57
N LEU A 33 -1.15 35.50 19.80
CA LEU A 33 -1.94 36.56 20.42
C LEU A 33 -1.23 37.93 20.33
N TRP A 34 -2.02 39.01 20.21
CA TRP A 34 -1.53 40.37 20.32
C TRP A 34 -1.28 40.71 21.78
N HIS A 35 -0.06 41.20 22.09
CA HIS A 35 0.41 41.43 23.45
C HIS A 35 0.27 40.16 24.30
N GLU A 36 -0.38 40.26 25.45
CA GLU A 36 -0.61 39.11 26.34
C GLU A 36 -1.91 38.39 26.05
N ARG A 37 -2.88 39.07 25.47
CA ARG A 37 -4.20 38.53 25.15
C ARG A 37 -4.99 39.46 24.23
N ASP A 38 -5.63 38.87 23.23
CA ASP A 38 -6.70 39.51 22.48
C ASP A 38 -7.92 38.56 22.40
N ILE A 39 -9.03 39.01 21.80
CA ILE A 39 -10.27 38.26 21.71
C ILE A 39 -10.54 37.74 20.29
N SER A 40 -9.63 37.95 19.35
CA SER A 40 -9.81 37.56 17.94
C SER A 40 -10.00 36.05 17.78
N HIS A 41 -9.28 35.23 18.56
CA HIS A 41 -9.40 33.78 18.58
C HIS A 41 -10.79 33.29 19.02
N SER A 42 -11.43 33.98 19.97
CA SER A 42 -12.71 33.54 20.54
C SER A 42 -13.85 33.47 19.51
N SER A 43 -13.92 34.40 18.57
CA SER A 43 -14.92 34.38 17.51
C SER A 43 -14.73 33.23 16.55
N ALA A 44 -13.48 32.92 16.19
CA ALA A 44 -13.15 31.81 15.31
C ALA A 44 -13.41 30.45 16.02
N GLU A 45 -12.99 30.29 17.27
CA GLU A 45 -13.14 29.03 18.02
C GLU A 45 -14.60 28.65 18.26
N ARG A 46 -15.50 29.63 18.41
CA ARG A 46 -16.95 29.37 18.51
C ARG A 46 -17.54 28.69 17.29
N VAL A 47 -16.89 28.81 16.12
CA VAL A 47 -17.30 28.16 14.90
C VAL A 47 -16.54 26.84 14.73
N ILE A 48 -15.20 26.88 14.77
CA ILE A 48 -14.39 25.73 14.40
C ILE A 48 -14.45 24.58 15.40
N LEU A 49 -14.55 24.86 16.72
CA LEU A 49 -14.53 23.79 17.73
C LEU A 49 -15.80 22.92 17.68
N PRO A 50 -17.04 23.47 17.77
CA PRO A 50 -18.25 22.64 17.69
C PRO A 50 -18.39 21.95 16.35
N ASP A 51 -18.08 22.61 15.24
CA ASP A 51 -18.17 22.00 13.91
C ASP A 51 -17.15 20.87 13.76
N THR A 52 -15.91 21.08 14.18
CA THR A 52 -14.86 20.07 14.08
C THR A 52 -15.17 18.84 14.93
N THR A 53 -15.59 19.03 16.17
CA THR A 53 -15.91 17.91 17.07
C THR A 53 -17.12 17.11 16.55
N THR A 54 -18.14 17.77 16.04
CA THR A 54 -19.30 17.11 15.42
C THR A 54 -18.91 16.35 14.16
N LEU A 55 -18.08 16.94 13.29
CA LEU A 55 -17.60 16.29 12.08
C LEU A 55 -16.73 15.07 12.37
N ILE A 56 -15.84 15.17 13.35
CA ILE A 56 -14.95 14.06 13.75
C ILE A 56 -15.79 12.90 14.31
N ASP A 57 -16.73 13.15 15.19
CA ASP A 57 -17.61 12.11 15.72
C ASP A 57 -18.37 11.38 14.60
N TYR A 58 -18.99 12.15 13.70
CA TYR A 58 -19.66 11.60 12.53
C TYR A 58 -18.72 10.77 11.64
N MET A 59 -17.53 11.28 11.34
CA MET A 59 -16.55 10.61 10.49
C MET A 59 -16.07 9.31 11.13
N LEU A 60 -15.79 9.31 12.44
CA LEU A 60 -15.36 8.12 13.17
C LEU A 60 -16.46 7.05 13.18
N ALA A 61 -17.72 7.43 13.47
CA ALA A 61 -18.84 6.50 13.43
C ALA A 61 -19.03 5.90 12.03
N LYS A 62 -18.92 6.71 10.97
CA LYS A 62 -19.00 6.23 9.57
C LYS A 62 -17.84 5.32 9.21
N THR A 63 -16.61 5.65 9.62
CA THR A 63 -15.41 4.83 9.36
C THR A 63 -15.52 3.49 10.07
N THR A 64 -15.92 3.47 11.34
CA THR A 64 -16.13 2.23 12.10
C THR A 64 -17.12 1.30 11.39
N ASN A 65 -18.27 1.84 10.96
CA ASN A 65 -19.26 1.06 10.23
C ASN A 65 -18.77 0.59 8.85
N LEU A 66 -17.96 1.38 8.16
CA LEU A 66 -17.36 1.03 6.88
C LEU A 66 -16.38 -0.14 7.06
N ILE A 67 -15.49 -0.07 8.05
CA ILE A 67 -14.52 -1.15 8.34
C ILE A 67 -15.24 -2.43 8.78
N ALA A 68 -16.24 -2.33 9.65
CA ALA A 68 -17.01 -3.49 10.13
C ALA A 68 -17.74 -4.23 8.99
N LYS A 69 -18.10 -3.52 7.92
CA LYS A 69 -18.81 -4.08 6.76
C LYS A 69 -17.92 -4.25 5.52
N LEU A 70 -16.60 -4.14 5.68
CA LEU A 70 -15.67 -4.26 4.57
C LEU A 70 -15.74 -5.66 3.96
N LEU A 71 -15.98 -5.70 2.65
CA LEU A 71 -15.94 -6.95 1.89
C LEU A 71 -14.55 -7.19 1.35
N VAL A 72 -13.93 -8.30 1.77
CA VAL A 72 -12.61 -8.73 1.29
C VAL A 72 -12.80 -9.91 0.35
N TYR A 73 -12.12 -9.89 -0.79
CA TYR A 73 -12.17 -10.95 -1.81
C TYR A 73 -10.77 -11.58 -2.00
N PRO A 74 -10.33 -12.50 -1.12
CA PRO A 74 -8.96 -13.04 -1.12
C PRO A 74 -8.57 -13.67 -2.46
N ALA A 75 -9.47 -14.46 -3.07
CA ALA A 75 -9.22 -15.07 -4.37
C ALA A 75 -8.98 -14.04 -5.49
N ARG A 76 -9.67 -12.89 -5.44
CA ARG A 76 -9.46 -11.80 -6.38
C ARG A 76 -8.14 -11.07 -6.10
N MET A 77 -7.79 -10.89 -4.85
CA MET A 77 -6.50 -10.30 -4.45
C MET A 77 -5.34 -11.17 -4.94
N GLN A 78 -5.41 -12.48 -4.74
CA GLN A 78 -4.43 -13.44 -5.27
C GLN A 78 -4.31 -13.34 -6.80
N LYS A 79 -5.43 -13.36 -7.51
CA LYS A 79 -5.43 -13.18 -8.97
C LYS A 79 -4.79 -11.87 -9.41
N ASN A 80 -4.98 -10.79 -8.66
CA ASN A 80 -4.37 -9.50 -8.97
C ASN A 80 -2.84 -9.51 -8.74
N LEU A 81 -2.35 -10.22 -7.73
CA LEU A 81 -0.90 -10.42 -7.53
C LEU A 81 -0.25 -11.19 -8.69
N GLU A 82 -0.99 -12.14 -9.26
CA GLU A 82 -0.52 -12.98 -10.36
C GLU A 82 -0.67 -12.31 -11.74
N LEU A 83 -1.33 -11.17 -11.82
CA LEU A 83 -1.68 -10.49 -13.07
C LEU A 83 -0.47 -10.23 -13.98
N THR A 84 0.68 -9.96 -13.40
CA THR A 84 1.94 -9.68 -14.11
C THR A 84 2.83 -10.92 -14.28
N GLY A 85 2.30 -12.13 -14.04
CA GLY A 85 3.06 -13.37 -14.20
C GLY A 85 4.30 -13.47 -13.31
N GLY A 86 4.30 -12.79 -12.15
CA GLY A 86 5.38 -12.82 -11.17
C GLY A 86 6.36 -11.64 -11.22
N LEU A 87 6.20 -10.68 -12.13
CA LEU A 87 7.08 -9.51 -12.24
C LEU A 87 7.21 -8.70 -10.94
N ILE A 88 6.19 -8.70 -10.09
CA ILE A 88 6.22 -8.02 -8.78
C ILE A 88 7.34 -8.54 -7.85
N TYR A 89 7.81 -9.76 -8.07
CA TYR A 89 8.87 -10.38 -7.26
C TYR A 89 10.29 -10.12 -7.78
N SER A 90 10.44 -9.39 -8.89
CA SER A 90 11.74 -9.12 -9.52
C SER A 90 12.74 -8.43 -8.59
N GLY A 91 12.26 -7.51 -7.73
CA GLY A 91 13.10 -6.85 -6.73
C GLY A 91 13.64 -7.81 -5.67
N GLN A 92 12.83 -8.77 -5.22
CA GLN A 92 13.25 -9.78 -4.26
C GLN A 92 14.30 -10.73 -4.88
N LEU A 93 14.06 -11.17 -6.09
CA LEU A 93 14.99 -12.03 -6.82
C LEU A 93 16.37 -11.36 -7.01
N LEU A 94 16.38 -10.06 -7.34
CA LEU A 94 17.61 -9.28 -7.44
C LEU A 94 18.42 -9.29 -6.14
N ILE A 95 17.74 -9.10 -5.00
CA ILE A 95 18.37 -9.12 -3.68
C ILE A 95 18.93 -10.52 -3.38
N ASP A 96 18.17 -11.56 -3.69
CA ASP A 96 18.58 -12.95 -3.43
C ASP A 96 19.79 -13.36 -4.28
N LEU A 97 19.86 -12.96 -5.55
CA LEU A 97 21.00 -13.17 -6.42
C LEU A 97 22.25 -12.45 -5.92
N ALA A 98 22.11 -11.18 -5.50
CA ALA A 98 23.21 -10.42 -4.93
C ALA A 98 23.71 -11.04 -3.61
N ALA A 99 22.82 -11.49 -2.75
CA ALA A 99 23.15 -12.18 -1.50
C ALA A 99 23.84 -13.54 -1.74
N ALA A 100 23.59 -14.18 -2.88
CA ALA A 100 24.24 -15.42 -3.29
C ALA A 100 25.63 -15.20 -3.93
N GLY A 101 26.08 -13.94 -4.09
CA GLY A 101 27.43 -13.59 -4.55
C GLY A 101 27.51 -13.03 -5.99
N MET A 102 26.37 -12.85 -6.68
CA MET A 102 26.35 -12.15 -7.96
C MET A 102 26.57 -10.65 -7.75
N SER A 103 27.29 -9.97 -8.66
CA SER A 103 27.38 -8.51 -8.59
C SER A 103 25.98 -7.89 -8.76
N ARG A 104 25.74 -6.76 -8.10
CA ARG A 104 24.42 -6.10 -8.19
C ARG A 104 24.07 -5.71 -9.63
N GLU A 105 25.07 -5.28 -10.39
CA GLU A 105 24.91 -4.91 -11.79
C GLU A 105 24.54 -6.11 -12.66
N ASP A 106 25.18 -7.26 -12.43
CA ASP A 106 24.89 -8.50 -13.18
C ASP A 106 23.52 -9.05 -12.82
N ALA A 107 23.19 -9.09 -11.52
CA ALA A 107 21.86 -9.47 -11.04
C ALA A 107 20.77 -8.58 -11.63
N TYR A 108 20.99 -7.27 -11.67
CA TYR A 108 20.04 -6.33 -12.27
C TYR A 108 19.86 -6.60 -13.78
N ARG A 109 20.95 -6.76 -14.53
CA ARG A 109 20.87 -7.04 -15.98
C ARG A 109 20.13 -8.34 -16.26
N LEU A 110 20.41 -9.39 -15.49
CA LEU A 110 19.76 -10.71 -15.65
C LEU A 110 18.27 -10.63 -15.35
N VAL A 111 17.88 -10.08 -14.20
CA VAL A 111 16.47 -9.91 -13.81
C VAL A 111 15.72 -9.03 -14.80
N GLN A 112 16.34 -7.92 -15.26
CA GLN A 112 15.74 -7.00 -16.21
C GLN A 112 15.54 -7.65 -17.59
N SER A 113 16.49 -8.46 -18.09
CA SER A 113 16.34 -9.11 -19.39
C SER A 113 15.10 -9.99 -19.43
N HIS A 114 14.90 -10.86 -18.43
CA HIS A 114 13.70 -11.69 -18.31
C HIS A 114 12.42 -10.89 -18.12
N ALA A 115 12.48 -9.80 -17.37
CA ALA A 115 11.33 -8.92 -17.18
C ALA A 115 10.90 -8.25 -18.50
N MET A 116 11.87 -7.75 -19.28
CA MET A 116 11.58 -7.10 -20.56
C MET A 116 11.06 -8.09 -21.60
N GLU A 117 11.55 -9.32 -21.63
CA GLU A 117 11.01 -10.39 -22.47
C GLU A 117 9.57 -10.71 -22.10
N SER A 118 9.28 -10.85 -20.79
CA SER A 118 7.91 -11.10 -20.31
C SER A 118 6.95 -9.97 -20.69
N TRP A 119 7.39 -8.71 -20.67
CA TRP A 119 6.60 -7.57 -21.12
C TRP A 119 6.34 -7.57 -22.63
N ARG A 120 7.33 -7.95 -23.43
CA ARG A 120 7.17 -7.99 -24.90
C ARG A 120 6.16 -9.04 -25.35
N GLU A 121 6.09 -10.14 -24.63
CA GLU A 121 5.28 -11.30 -25.00
C GLU A 121 3.96 -11.39 -24.20
N VAL A 122 3.62 -10.37 -23.40
CA VAL A 122 2.48 -10.43 -22.47
C VAL A 122 1.14 -10.75 -23.15
N ASP A 123 0.96 -10.34 -24.39
CA ASP A 123 -0.24 -10.55 -25.17
C ASP A 123 -0.13 -11.76 -26.13
N GLU A 124 0.99 -12.47 -26.14
CA GLU A 124 1.18 -13.61 -27.03
C GLU A 124 0.53 -14.89 -26.47
N PRO A 125 -0.15 -15.67 -27.31
CA PRO A 125 -0.68 -16.96 -26.88
C PRO A 125 0.44 -17.89 -26.42
N ASN A 126 0.31 -18.45 -25.22
CA ASN A 126 1.30 -19.34 -24.60
C ASN A 126 2.66 -18.69 -24.23
N ALA A 127 2.71 -17.37 -24.09
CA ALA A 127 3.90 -16.70 -23.56
C ALA A 127 4.29 -17.26 -22.20
N ARG A 128 5.59 -17.41 -21.99
CA ARG A 128 6.11 -17.80 -20.67
C ARG A 128 5.95 -16.63 -19.70
N THR A 129 5.42 -16.92 -18.51
CA THR A 129 5.39 -15.93 -17.44
C THR A 129 6.81 -15.60 -16.98
N TYR A 130 6.98 -14.45 -16.33
CA TYR A 130 8.27 -14.07 -15.73
C TYR A 130 8.79 -15.18 -14.80
N ARG A 131 7.93 -15.72 -13.92
CA ARG A 131 8.28 -16.84 -13.04
C ARG A 131 8.81 -18.05 -13.81
N GLN A 132 8.13 -18.48 -14.86
CA GLN A 132 8.56 -19.61 -15.68
C GLN A 132 9.91 -19.39 -16.39
N ARG A 133 10.21 -18.13 -16.76
CA ARG A 133 11.51 -17.77 -17.34
C ARG A 133 12.63 -17.88 -16.31
N ILE A 134 12.40 -17.36 -15.12
CA ILE A 134 13.37 -17.43 -14.01
C ILE A 134 13.61 -18.88 -13.57
N GLU A 135 12.56 -19.69 -13.45
CA GLU A 135 12.68 -21.11 -13.08
C GLU A 135 13.43 -21.94 -14.15
N ALA A 136 13.41 -21.51 -15.40
CA ALA A 136 14.09 -22.18 -16.52
C ALA A 136 15.53 -21.68 -16.77
N ASP A 137 15.96 -20.61 -16.12
CA ASP A 137 17.28 -20.02 -16.29
C ASP A 137 18.36 -20.85 -15.57
N PRO A 138 19.37 -21.40 -16.30
CA PRO A 138 20.40 -22.26 -15.72
C PRO A 138 21.33 -21.53 -14.74
N ASP A 139 21.65 -20.26 -14.99
CA ASP A 139 22.57 -19.47 -14.16
C ASP A 139 21.92 -19.15 -12.81
N ILE A 140 20.63 -18.81 -12.83
CA ILE A 140 19.83 -18.59 -11.63
C ILE A 140 19.68 -19.90 -10.84
N ALA A 141 19.33 -20.99 -11.53
CA ALA A 141 19.17 -22.30 -10.92
C ALA A 141 20.46 -22.81 -10.27
N GLN A 142 21.62 -22.58 -10.92
CA GLN A 142 22.93 -22.97 -10.39
C GLN A 142 23.32 -22.14 -9.16
N LEU A 143 23.01 -20.85 -9.14
CA LEU A 143 23.42 -19.93 -8.08
C LEU A 143 22.52 -20.01 -6.84
N LEU A 144 21.19 -20.04 -7.04
CA LEU A 144 20.22 -20.03 -5.96
C LEU A 144 19.70 -21.41 -5.57
N GLY A 145 19.59 -22.31 -6.54
CA GLY A 145 18.85 -23.56 -6.39
C GLY A 145 17.34 -23.39 -6.46
N GLN A 146 16.63 -24.46 -6.78
CA GLN A 146 15.18 -24.43 -7.00
C GLN A 146 14.37 -23.95 -5.78
N GLU A 147 14.80 -24.31 -4.59
CA GLU A 147 14.12 -23.95 -3.33
C GLU A 147 14.11 -22.43 -3.11
N LYS A 148 15.27 -21.78 -3.25
CA LYS A 148 15.37 -20.31 -3.09
C LYS A 148 14.67 -19.57 -4.21
N VAL A 149 14.70 -20.10 -5.44
CA VAL A 149 13.93 -19.53 -6.56
C VAL A 149 12.43 -19.58 -6.23
N ALA A 150 11.91 -20.72 -5.77
CA ALA A 150 10.51 -20.83 -5.37
C ALA A 150 10.15 -19.86 -4.23
N ALA A 151 11.03 -19.74 -3.22
CA ALA A 151 10.85 -18.82 -2.10
C ALA A 151 10.87 -17.34 -2.51
N ALA A 152 11.56 -16.96 -3.61
CA ALA A 152 11.54 -15.60 -4.12
C ALA A 152 10.15 -15.17 -4.62
N PHE A 153 9.31 -16.14 -5.04
CA PHE A 153 7.94 -15.93 -5.50
C PHE A 153 6.88 -16.19 -4.41
N ASP A 154 7.27 -16.35 -3.16
CA ASP A 154 6.34 -16.55 -2.05
C ASP A 154 5.94 -15.20 -1.42
N VAL A 155 4.65 -14.87 -1.50
CA VAL A 155 4.09 -13.66 -0.88
C VAL A 155 4.24 -13.67 0.65
N HIS A 156 4.22 -14.83 1.30
CA HIS A 156 4.36 -14.94 2.76
C HIS A 156 5.71 -14.44 3.25
N ARG A 157 6.74 -14.53 2.43
CA ARG A 157 8.06 -13.97 2.74
C ARG A 157 8.02 -12.45 2.96
N GLN A 158 7.11 -11.74 2.26
CA GLN A 158 6.91 -10.30 2.43
C GLN A 158 6.09 -9.97 3.69
N LEU A 159 5.42 -10.96 4.27
CA LEU A 159 4.55 -10.82 5.43
C LEU A 159 5.18 -11.34 6.73
N THR A 160 6.46 -11.69 6.72
CA THR A 160 7.16 -12.33 7.86
C THR A 160 6.98 -11.56 9.19
N ASN A 161 6.97 -10.23 9.14
CA ASN A 161 6.88 -9.38 10.33
C ASN A 161 5.46 -8.85 10.59
N ILE A 162 4.44 -9.33 9.87
CA ILE A 162 3.08 -8.77 9.95
C ILE A 162 2.47 -8.91 11.34
N ASP A 163 2.67 -10.06 11.97
CA ASP A 163 2.13 -10.35 13.30
C ASP A 163 2.76 -9.46 14.37
N GLU A 164 4.06 -9.18 14.28
CA GLU A 164 4.76 -8.24 15.16
C GLU A 164 4.21 -6.82 15.01
N VAL A 165 3.98 -6.37 13.75
CA VAL A 165 3.39 -5.05 13.47
C VAL A 165 2.00 -4.94 14.07
N PHE A 166 1.16 -5.98 13.92
CA PHE A 166 -0.17 -6.01 14.53
C PHE A 166 -0.11 -6.00 16.06
N ALA A 167 0.72 -6.87 16.65
CA ALA A 167 0.87 -6.94 18.11
C ALA A 167 1.29 -5.58 18.70
N ARG A 168 2.28 -4.93 18.12
CA ARG A 168 2.75 -3.61 18.56
C ARG A 168 1.67 -2.54 18.43
N THR A 169 0.95 -2.50 17.30
CA THR A 169 -0.07 -1.49 17.06
C THR A 169 -1.29 -1.65 17.96
N LEU A 170 -1.68 -2.89 18.27
CA LEU A 170 -2.85 -3.17 19.11
C LEU A 170 -2.55 -3.16 20.61
N ALA A 171 -1.29 -3.31 21.03
CA ALA A 171 -0.89 -3.25 22.44
C ALA A 171 -0.85 -1.82 23.00
N GLU A 172 -0.77 -0.81 22.14
CA GLU A 172 -0.72 0.62 22.52
C GLU A 172 -2.12 1.29 22.61
N GLY A 173 -3.20 0.49 22.46
CA GLY A 173 -4.60 0.95 22.47
C GLY A 173 -5.36 0.66 23.77
#